data_b56dc01099154b2d76c6dcb202ccbd9d
#
_entry.id   b56dc01099154b2d76c6dcb202ccbd9d
#
_cell.length_a   1.000
_cell.length_b   1.000
_cell.length_c   1.000
_cell.angle_alpha   90.00
_cell.angle_beta   90.00
_cell.angle_gamma   90.00
#
_symmetry.space_group_name_H-M   'P 1'
#
loop_
_entity.id
_entity.type
_entity.pdbx_description
1 polymer ?
#
loop_
_entity_poly.entity_id
_entity_poly.type
_entity_poly.pdbx_seq_one_letter_code
_entity_poly.pdbx_strand_id
1 'polypeptide(L)'
;MGQLINLKDCVSQASMEIGITQRPIQTAIGSLDQDIVQMTALLSAVADEVLIEEPYKATLGDGIWIYSDTGTPQLQFEADTDVIAFDGRLAIDGLKYRFLKAKGLEFGEEMRDFLTRLNKIAGRANGRVLDLDEAAGAYNDWGTPWGWVYGYRWGGRQQ
;
A
#
# COMPACT_ATOMS: atom_id res chain seq x y z
N MET A 1 -6.36 -16.37 -1.26
CA MET A 1 -5.44 -15.73 -0.29
C MET A 1 -4.16 -15.37 -1.00
N GLY A 2 -3.65 -14.18 -0.79
CA GLY A 2 -2.34 -13.78 -1.26
C GLY A 2 -1.24 -14.58 -0.56
N GLN A 3 -0.07 -14.65 -1.17
CA GLN A 3 1.10 -15.26 -0.56
C GLN A 3 1.65 -14.32 0.51
N LEU A 4 1.85 -14.82 1.74
CA LEU A 4 2.53 -14.08 2.79
C LEU A 4 4.00 -13.87 2.41
N ILE A 5 4.58 -12.78 2.86
CA ILE A 5 5.97 -12.42 2.58
C ILE A 5 6.68 -12.01 3.86
N ASN A 6 7.96 -12.32 3.99
CA ASN A 6 8.77 -11.82 5.09
C ASN A 6 9.27 -10.38 4.81
N LEU A 7 9.71 -9.70 5.86
CA LEU A 7 10.20 -8.34 5.79
C LEU A 7 11.31 -8.16 4.75
N LYS A 8 12.34 -8.99 4.83
CA LYS A 8 13.52 -8.89 3.96
C LYS A 8 13.14 -9.05 2.48
N ASP A 9 12.32 -10.06 2.16
CA ASP A 9 11.93 -10.31 0.77
C ASP A 9 11.01 -9.19 0.24
N CYS A 10 10.11 -8.65 1.07
CA CYS A 10 9.26 -7.51 0.72
C CYS A 10 10.09 -6.27 0.36
N VAL A 11 10.99 -5.87 1.23
CA VAL A 11 11.85 -4.68 1.03
C VAL A 11 12.82 -4.91 -0.14
N SER A 12 13.41 -6.11 -0.24
CA SER A 12 14.30 -6.48 -1.32
C SER A 12 13.61 -6.40 -2.69
N GLN A 13 12.44 -6.98 -2.81
CA GLN A 13 11.71 -6.98 -4.07
C GLN A 13 11.24 -5.57 -4.44
N ALA A 14 10.71 -4.80 -3.49
CA ALA A 14 10.32 -3.42 -3.73
C ALA A 14 11.50 -2.57 -4.19
N SER A 15 12.66 -2.67 -3.53
CA SER A 15 13.86 -1.90 -3.87
C SER A 15 14.44 -2.24 -5.24
N MET A 16 14.37 -3.52 -5.65
CA MET A 16 14.78 -3.94 -6.98
C MET A 16 13.81 -3.45 -8.07
N GLU A 17 12.50 -3.52 -7.84
CA GLU A 17 11.49 -3.10 -8.81
C GLU A 17 11.54 -1.59 -9.11
N ILE A 18 11.88 -0.75 -8.12
CA ILE A 18 12.05 0.71 -8.32
C ILE A 18 13.49 1.10 -8.66
N GLY A 19 14.40 0.14 -8.81
CA GLY A 19 15.77 0.37 -9.28
C GLY A 19 16.75 0.94 -8.25
N ILE A 20 16.45 0.88 -6.95
CA ILE A 20 17.38 1.29 -5.87
C ILE A 20 18.52 0.29 -5.78
N THR A 21 18.20 -1.00 -5.76
CA THR A 21 19.18 -2.08 -5.69
C THR A 21 19.12 -2.95 -6.95
N GLN A 22 20.27 -3.43 -7.40
CA GLN A 22 20.36 -4.39 -8.52
C GLN A 22 20.40 -5.84 -8.03
N ARG A 23 20.55 -6.05 -6.73
CA ARG A 23 20.67 -7.39 -6.10
C ARG A 23 19.79 -7.43 -4.86
N PRO A 24 19.37 -8.64 -4.45
CA PRO A 24 18.67 -8.81 -3.19
C PRO A 24 19.48 -8.24 -2.01
N ILE A 25 18.81 -7.57 -1.11
CA ILE A 25 19.44 -7.01 0.09
C ILE A 25 19.90 -8.14 1.03
N GLN A 26 20.95 -7.88 1.78
CA GLN A 26 21.47 -8.86 2.75
C GLN A 26 20.64 -8.88 4.03
N THR A 27 20.24 -7.70 4.51
CA THR A 27 19.42 -7.51 5.69
C THR A 27 18.56 -6.25 5.55
N ALA A 28 17.36 -6.27 6.12
CA ALA A 28 16.51 -5.09 6.26
C ALA A 28 16.69 -4.48 7.67
N ILE A 29 16.66 -5.31 8.71
CA ILE A 29 16.86 -4.88 10.10
C ILE A 29 18.35 -4.59 10.31
N GLY A 30 18.63 -3.38 10.79
CA GLY A 30 20.02 -2.95 11.03
C GLY A 30 20.82 -2.64 9.76
N SER A 31 20.17 -2.50 8.62
CA SER A 31 20.82 -2.02 7.40
C SER A 31 21.43 -0.64 7.61
N LEU A 32 22.60 -0.42 7.01
CA LEU A 32 23.27 0.89 6.97
C LEU A 32 22.79 1.74 5.79
N ASP A 33 22.04 1.14 4.85
CA ASP A 33 21.46 1.84 3.71
C ASP A 33 20.22 2.59 4.16
N GLN A 34 20.26 3.93 4.05
CA GLN A 34 19.16 4.80 4.48
C GLN A 34 17.86 4.55 3.70
N ASP A 35 17.93 4.15 2.44
CA ASP A 35 16.76 3.86 1.64
C ASP A 35 16.07 2.58 2.13
N ILE A 36 16.84 1.56 2.49
CA ILE A 36 16.31 0.32 3.09
C ILE A 36 15.68 0.59 4.45
N VAL A 37 16.33 1.40 5.30
CA VAL A 37 15.78 1.81 6.61
C VAL A 37 14.48 2.58 6.42
N GLN A 38 14.43 3.50 5.47
CA GLN A 38 13.22 4.28 5.17
C GLN A 38 12.10 3.39 4.64
N MET A 39 12.40 2.44 3.75
CA MET A 39 11.41 1.47 3.26
C MET A 39 10.81 0.63 4.39
N THR A 40 11.65 0.12 5.28
CA THR A 40 11.20 -0.66 6.44
C THR A 40 10.24 0.16 7.31
N ALA A 41 10.57 1.43 7.57
CA ALA A 41 9.70 2.33 8.34
C ALA A 41 8.37 2.65 7.63
N LEU A 42 8.37 2.76 6.29
CA LEU A 42 7.17 3.05 5.51
C LEU A 42 6.16 1.89 5.45
N LEU A 43 6.57 0.66 5.75
CA LEU A 43 5.66 -0.49 5.82
C LEU A 43 4.53 -0.29 6.83
N SER A 44 4.77 0.39 7.94
CA SER A 44 3.72 0.73 8.91
C SER A 44 2.64 1.61 8.28
N ALA A 45 3.02 2.59 7.46
CA ALA A 45 2.05 3.43 6.77
C ALA A 45 1.26 2.68 5.68
N VAL A 46 1.88 1.68 5.04
CA VAL A 46 1.17 0.77 4.13
C VAL A 46 0.17 -0.09 4.89
N ALA A 47 0.58 -0.65 6.04
CA ALA A 47 -0.30 -1.46 6.88
C ALA A 47 -1.51 -0.65 7.37
N ASP A 48 -1.33 0.59 7.79
CA ASP A 48 -2.43 1.45 8.22
C ASP A 48 -3.48 1.63 7.11
N GLU A 49 -3.08 1.76 5.85
CA GLU A 49 -4.03 1.82 4.73
C GLU A 49 -4.73 0.49 4.46
N VAL A 50 -4.00 -0.61 4.54
CA VAL A 50 -4.53 -1.95 4.27
C VAL A 50 -5.49 -2.41 5.37
N LEU A 51 -5.19 -2.12 6.63
CA LEU A 51 -5.98 -2.57 7.80
C LEU A 51 -7.35 -1.90 7.92
N ILE A 52 -7.55 -0.77 7.25
CA ILE A 52 -8.86 -0.11 7.20
C ILE A 52 -9.85 -0.90 6.34
N GLU A 53 -9.35 -1.63 5.34
CA GLU A 53 -10.15 -2.31 4.34
C GLU A 53 -10.53 -3.75 4.74
N GLU A 54 -11.75 -4.14 4.39
CA GLU A 54 -12.14 -5.54 4.47
C GLU A 54 -11.43 -6.35 3.35
N PRO A 55 -10.98 -7.58 3.58
CA PRO A 55 -11.21 -8.42 4.77
C PRO A 55 -10.21 -8.23 5.91
N TYR A 56 -9.20 -7.39 5.77
CA TYR A 56 -8.12 -7.27 6.75
C TYR A 56 -8.60 -6.70 8.08
N LYS A 57 -9.52 -5.74 8.05
CA LYS A 57 -10.16 -5.20 9.25
C LYS A 57 -10.87 -6.30 10.08
N ALA A 58 -11.56 -7.22 9.41
CA ALA A 58 -12.23 -8.32 10.09
C ALA A 58 -11.26 -9.38 10.62
N THR A 59 -10.13 -9.59 9.94
CA THR A 59 -9.16 -10.64 10.27
C THR A 59 -8.08 -10.16 11.24
N LEU A 60 -7.65 -8.90 11.11
CA LEU A 60 -6.57 -8.27 11.88
C LEU A 60 -7.10 -7.08 12.71
N GLY A 61 -8.32 -7.19 13.21
CA GLY A 61 -9.04 -6.10 13.90
C GLY A 61 -8.39 -5.58 15.17
N ASP A 62 -7.44 -6.32 15.76
CA ASP A 62 -6.59 -5.88 16.87
C ASP A 62 -5.37 -5.05 16.41
N GLY A 63 -5.19 -4.88 15.09
CA GLY A 63 -4.12 -4.11 14.50
C GLY A 63 -2.75 -4.82 14.48
N ILE A 64 -2.69 -6.10 14.84
CA ILE A 64 -1.47 -6.90 14.78
C ILE A 64 -1.34 -7.48 13.37
N TRP A 65 -0.30 -7.07 12.67
CA TRP A 65 -0.02 -7.47 11.29
C TRP A 65 1.40 -8.01 11.06
N ILE A 66 2.21 -8.05 12.13
CA ILE A 66 3.57 -8.59 12.12
C ILE A 66 3.58 -9.85 12.97
N TYR A 67 4.15 -10.91 12.43
CA TYR A 67 4.33 -12.17 13.12
C TYR A 67 5.77 -12.65 12.95
N SER A 68 6.34 -13.25 14.00
CA SER A 68 7.63 -13.93 13.87
C SER A 68 7.52 -15.10 12.88
N ASP A 69 8.63 -15.64 12.45
CA ASP A 69 8.71 -16.87 11.65
C ASP A 69 8.06 -18.08 12.34
N THR A 70 7.95 -18.04 13.67
CA THR A 70 7.27 -19.07 14.49
C THR A 70 5.77 -18.80 14.67
N GLY A 71 5.24 -17.68 14.12
CA GLY A 71 3.83 -17.32 14.21
C GLY A 71 3.45 -16.53 15.47
N THR A 72 4.40 -16.01 16.23
CA THR A 72 4.12 -15.17 17.40
C THR A 72 3.79 -13.74 16.94
N PRO A 73 2.67 -13.15 17.41
CA PRO A 73 2.31 -11.78 17.07
C PRO A 73 3.30 -10.77 17.67
N GLN A 74 3.64 -9.74 16.89
CA GLN A 74 4.60 -8.69 17.25
C GLN A 74 4.04 -7.30 16.94
N LEU A 75 4.49 -6.29 17.66
CA LEU A 75 4.13 -4.89 17.41
C LEU A 75 5.11 -4.17 16.49
N GLN A 76 6.29 -4.74 16.30
CA GLN A 76 7.34 -4.21 15.43
C GLN A 76 8.16 -5.34 14.84
N PHE A 77 8.87 -5.07 13.76
CA PHE A 77 9.82 -6.02 13.20
C PHE A 77 11.04 -6.16 14.09
N GLU A 78 11.39 -7.38 14.43
CA GLU A 78 12.57 -7.75 15.23
C GLU A 78 13.60 -8.51 14.40
N ALA A 79 13.16 -9.21 13.36
CA ALA A 79 14.00 -10.03 12.48
C ALA A 79 13.62 -9.87 11.00
N ASP A 80 14.58 -10.12 10.12
CA ASP A 80 14.39 -10.12 8.67
C ASP A 80 13.39 -11.19 8.20
N THR A 81 13.21 -12.22 9.00
CA THR A 81 12.29 -13.35 8.76
C THR A 81 10.87 -13.10 9.23
N ASP A 82 10.61 -11.98 9.94
CA ASP A 82 9.27 -11.62 10.38
C ASP A 82 8.32 -11.48 9.20
N VAL A 83 7.10 -11.99 9.37
CA VAL A 83 6.12 -12.18 8.30
C VAL A 83 5.06 -11.09 8.37
N ILE A 84 4.72 -10.54 7.22
CA ILE A 84 3.64 -9.60 7.03
C ILE A 84 2.33 -10.38 6.84
N ALA A 85 1.31 -10.12 7.67
CA ALA A 85 0.06 -10.90 7.74
C ALA A 85 -0.99 -10.49 6.70
N PHE A 86 -0.64 -9.74 5.67
CA PHE A 86 -1.51 -9.46 4.53
C PHE A 86 -0.82 -9.81 3.20
N ASP A 87 -1.51 -9.61 2.08
CA ASP A 87 -1.01 -10.01 0.76
C ASP A 87 0.36 -9.41 0.47
N GLY A 88 1.37 -10.26 0.22
CA GLY A 88 2.76 -9.83 0.02
C GLY A 88 2.95 -8.94 -1.20
N ARG A 89 2.19 -9.17 -2.29
CA ARG A 89 2.27 -8.28 -3.45
C ARG A 89 1.66 -6.91 -3.16
N LEU A 90 0.58 -6.88 -2.36
CA LEU A 90 0.00 -5.63 -1.90
C LEU A 90 0.99 -4.83 -1.04
N ALA A 91 1.74 -5.52 -0.16
CA ALA A 91 2.80 -4.90 0.64
C ALA A 91 3.89 -4.27 -0.24
N ILE A 92 4.34 -4.99 -1.28
CA ILE A 92 5.36 -4.52 -2.22
C ILE A 92 4.87 -3.30 -3.00
N ASP A 93 3.69 -3.36 -3.59
CA ASP A 93 3.13 -2.27 -4.39
C ASP A 93 2.87 -1.02 -3.52
N GLY A 94 2.36 -1.21 -2.30
CA GLY A 94 2.20 -0.15 -1.31
C GLY A 94 3.52 0.50 -0.91
N LEU A 95 4.55 -0.32 -0.66
CA LEU A 95 5.88 0.16 -0.29
C LEU A 95 6.53 0.96 -1.42
N LYS A 96 6.40 0.51 -2.68
CA LYS A 96 6.93 1.23 -3.85
C LYS A 96 6.34 2.64 -3.94
N TYR A 97 5.01 2.76 -3.98
CA TYR A 97 4.40 4.08 -4.13
C TYR A 97 4.69 5.01 -2.96
N ARG A 98 4.69 4.48 -1.73
CA ARG A 98 4.99 5.27 -0.53
C ARG A 98 6.43 5.78 -0.53
N PHE A 99 7.37 4.95 -0.95
CA PHE A 99 8.78 5.33 -1.05
C PHE A 99 8.99 6.40 -2.13
N LEU A 100 8.47 6.20 -3.34
CA LEU A 100 8.57 7.18 -4.43
C LEU A 100 7.94 8.52 -4.03
N LYS A 101 6.76 8.49 -3.40
CA LYS A 101 6.10 9.67 -2.86
C LYS A 101 6.98 10.39 -1.83
N ALA A 102 7.59 9.66 -0.90
CA ALA A 102 8.47 10.23 0.13
C ALA A 102 9.74 10.88 -0.46
N LYS A 103 10.21 10.37 -1.60
CA LYS A 103 11.34 10.94 -2.35
C LYS A 103 10.94 12.08 -3.29
N GLY A 104 9.65 12.39 -3.44
CA GLY A 104 9.17 13.40 -4.39
C GLY A 104 9.30 12.98 -5.85
N LEU A 105 9.36 11.67 -6.11
CA LEU A 105 9.42 11.10 -7.45
C LEU A 105 8.00 10.80 -7.98
N GLU A 106 7.88 10.51 -9.28
CA GLU A 106 6.62 10.07 -9.88
C GLU A 106 6.20 8.72 -9.26
N PHE A 107 4.96 8.63 -8.80
CA PHE A 107 4.41 7.46 -8.09
C PHE A 107 2.98 7.09 -8.53
N GLY A 108 2.45 7.77 -9.54
CA GLY A 108 1.06 7.64 -9.94
C GLY A 108 0.70 6.25 -10.46
N GLU A 109 1.61 5.58 -11.14
CA GLU A 109 1.41 4.22 -11.66
C GLU A 109 1.41 3.20 -10.51
N GLU A 110 2.40 3.26 -9.63
CA GLU A 110 2.52 2.35 -8.48
C GLU A 110 1.35 2.51 -7.50
N MET A 111 0.90 3.74 -7.29
CA MET A 111 -0.29 4.00 -6.47
C MET A 111 -1.55 3.41 -7.09
N ARG A 112 -1.72 3.52 -8.42
CA ARG A 112 -2.84 2.91 -9.14
C ARG A 112 -2.82 1.39 -9.01
N ASP A 113 -1.66 0.76 -9.15
CA ASP A 113 -1.49 -0.68 -9.02
C ASP A 113 -1.84 -1.16 -7.62
N PHE A 114 -1.36 -0.44 -6.60
CA PHE A 114 -1.70 -0.70 -5.20
C PHE A 114 -3.22 -0.62 -4.94
N LEU A 115 -3.86 0.49 -5.33
CA LEU A 115 -5.29 0.69 -5.12
C LEU A 115 -6.14 -0.33 -5.91
N THR A 116 -5.75 -0.65 -7.15
CA THR A 116 -6.43 -1.67 -7.95
C THR A 116 -6.38 -3.03 -7.27
N ARG A 117 -5.25 -3.39 -6.70
CA ARG A 117 -5.08 -4.65 -5.96
C ARG A 117 -5.87 -4.65 -4.66
N LEU A 118 -5.79 -3.57 -3.89
CA LEU A 118 -6.51 -3.41 -2.63
C LEU A 118 -8.04 -3.53 -2.86
N ASN A 119 -8.56 -2.81 -3.85
CA ASN A 119 -9.96 -2.86 -4.23
C ASN A 119 -10.39 -4.26 -4.71
N LYS A 120 -9.54 -4.96 -5.46
CA LYS A 120 -9.80 -6.32 -5.91
C LYS A 120 -9.91 -7.31 -4.75
N ILE A 121 -9.11 -7.14 -3.72
CA ILE A 121 -9.16 -7.97 -2.51
C ILE A 121 -10.41 -7.62 -1.70
N ALA A 122 -10.68 -6.34 -1.46
CA ALA A 122 -11.86 -5.85 -0.76
C ALA A 122 -13.16 -6.25 -1.48
N GLY A 123 -13.21 -6.10 -2.80
CA GLY A 123 -14.36 -6.49 -3.61
C GLY A 123 -14.67 -7.99 -3.57
N ARG A 124 -13.63 -8.83 -3.53
CA ARG A 124 -13.81 -10.28 -3.37
C ARG A 124 -14.40 -10.66 -2.01
N ALA A 125 -13.99 -9.96 -0.95
CA ALA A 125 -14.49 -10.22 0.40
C ALA A 125 -15.95 -9.79 0.56
N ASN A 126 -16.35 -8.68 -0.06
CA ASN A 126 -17.68 -8.08 0.11
C ASN A 126 -18.68 -8.48 -0.99
N GLY A 127 -18.25 -9.28 -1.98
CA GLY A 127 -19.08 -9.62 -3.14
C GLY A 127 -19.47 -8.41 -4.00
N ARG A 128 -18.81 -7.27 -3.81
CA ARG A 128 -19.01 -6.04 -4.60
C ARG A 128 -17.97 -5.95 -5.71
N VAL A 129 -18.43 -5.70 -6.91
CA VAL A 129 -17.59 -5.18 -7.98
C VAL A 129 -17.42 -3.69 -7.69
N LEU A 130 -16.23 -3.28 -7.26
CA LEU A 130 -15.93 -1.85 -7.10
C LEU A 130 -15.73 -1.25 -8.48
N ASP A 131 -16.49 -0.21 -8.78
CA ASP A 131 -16.34 0.56 -10.01
C ASP A 131 -15.07 1.42 -9.86
N LEU A 132 -14.05 1.08 -10.64
CA LEU A 132 -12.75 1.76 -10.62
C LEU A 132 -12.84 3.21 -11.12
N ASP A 133 -13.86 3.53 -11.93
CA ASP A 133 -14.08 4.89 -12.41
C ASP A 133 -14.60 5.80 -11.31
N GLU A 134 -15.39 5.27 -10.36
CA GLU A 134 -15.87 6.03 -9.21
C GLU A 134 -14.75 6.32 -8.20
N ALA A 135 -13.85 5.35 -7.98
CA ALA A 135 -12.68 5.53 -7.10
C ALA A 135 -11.65 6.49 -7.70
N ALA A 136 -11.43 6.45 -9.02
CA ALA A 136 -10.55 7.40 -9.72
C ALA A 136 -11.14 8.83 -9.72
N GLY A 137 -12.45 8.97 -9.80
CA GLY A 137 -13.15 10.26 -9.70
C GLY A 137 -13.03 10.92 -8.33
N ALA A 138 -13.10 10.14 -7.26
CA ALA A 138 -12.95 10.64 -5.88
C ALA A 138 -11.53 11.16 -5.58
N TYR A 139 -10.51 10.56 -6.20
CA TYR A 139 -9.12 10.98 -6.01
C TYR A 139 -8.74 12.26 -6.78
N ASN A 140 -9.41 12.55 -7.89
CA ASN A 140 -9.18 13.79 -8.64
C ASN A 140 -9.69 15.05 -7.93
N ASP A 141 -10.56 14.89 -6.93
CA ASP A 141 -11.16 16.03 -6.22
C ASP A 141 -10.27 16.60 -5.08
N TRP A 142 -9.21 15.88 -4.68
CA TRP A 142 -8.32 16.31 -3.60
C TRP A 142 -7.02 16.99 -4.06
N GLY A 143 -6.77 17.05 -5.36
CA GLY A 143 -5.47 17.46 -5.91
C GLY A 143 -5.43 18.72 -6.77
N THR A 144 -6.54 19.33 -7.14
CA THR A 144 -6.50 20.54 -7.98
C THR A 144 -7.30 21.69 -7.37
N PRO A 145 -6.68 22.90 -7.26
CA PRO A 145 -7.39 24.12 -6.84
C PRO A 145 -8.50 24.56 -7.82
N TRP A 146 -8.71 23.79 -8.89
CA TRP A 146 -9.63 24.12 -10.00
C TRP A 146 -10.95 23.34 -9.97
N GLY A 147 -11.17 22.41 -9.03
CA GLY A 147 -12.42 21.64 -8.90
C GLY A 147 -13.65 22.51 -8.60
N TRP A 148 -13.47 23.77 -8.21
CA TRP A 148 -14.55 24.71 -7.91
C TRP A 148 -15.11 25.45 -9.12
N VAL A 149 -14.50 25.38 -10.30
CA VAL A 149 -14.84 26.23 -11.45
C VAL A 149 -15.91 25.64 -12.35
N TYR A 150 -16.18 24.35 -12.31
CA TYR A 150 -17.14 23.69 -13.22
C TYR A 150 -18.46 23.24 -12.59
N GLY A 151 -18.74 23.64 -11.36
CA GLY A 151 -19.98 23.32 -10.66
C GLY A 151 -21.19 24.24 -10.97
N TYR A 152 -21.12 25.13 -11.96
CA TYR A 152 -22.27 25.95 -12.33
C TYR A 152 -23.13 25.26 -13.39
N ARG A 153 -24.09 24.55 -12.89
CA ARG A 153 -25.26 24.04 -13.57
C ARG A 153 -26.00 25.15 -14.30
N TRP A 154 -26.03 25.11 -15.61
CA TRP A 154 -26.99 25.86 -16.41
C TRP A 154 -28.39 25.25 -16.25
N GLY A 155 -29.15 25.79 -15.31
CA GLY A 155 -30.58 25.54 -15.22
C GLY A 155 -31.33 26.48 -16.19
N GLY A 156 -31.45 26.07 -17.43
CA GLY A 156 -32.34 26.71 -18.40
C GLY A 156 -33.79 26.39 -18.08
N ARG A 157 -34.49 27.40 -17.57
CA ARG A 157 -35.93 27.37 -17.45
C ARG A 157 -36.51 27.70 -18.83
N GLN A 158 -37.23 26.75 -19.46
CA GLN A 158 -38.09 27.07 -20.57
C GLN A 158 -39.51 27.31 -20.06
N GLN A 159 -40.05 28.44 -20.46
CA GLN A 159 -41.48 28.76 -20.39
C GLN A 159 -42.19 28.11 -21.57
#